data_8abbd115a079b2e431683bd08b26a99f
#
_entry.id   8abbd115a079b2e431683bd08b26a99f
#
_cell.length_a   1.000
_cell.length_b   1.000
_cell.length_c   1.000
_cell.angle_alpha   90.00
_cell.angle_beta   90.00
_cell.angle_gamma   90.00
#
_symmetry.space_group_name_H-M   'P 1'
#
loop_
_entity.id
_entity.type
_entity.pdbx_description
1 polymer ?
#
loop_
_entity_poly.entity_id
_entity_poly.type
_entity_poly.pdbx_seq_one_letter_code
_entity_poly.pdbx_strand_id
1 'polypeptide(L)'
;MAKAMIRLRMSLADAHYGGELVDGARMLQLFGDVATELLIRSDGDEGLFAGYEKIEFLAPVYAGDYIEAIGEITHYGNSSRKMRFEARKVIVPRKDISDSAADVLEESQIVCRATGTCVVPKAKQRHSTRVSNLALDI
;
A
#
# COMPACT_ATOMS: atom_id res chain seq x y z
N MET A 1 -15.88 1.46 -3.73
CA MET A 1 -15.62 0.60 -2.59
C MET A 1 -14.64 1.23 -1.63
N ALA A 2 -14.43 0.62 -0.50
CA ALA A 2 -13.55 1.16 0.55
C ALA A 2 -12.11 1.29 0.11
N LYS A 3 -11.52 2.42 0.43
CA LYS A 3 -10.11 2.69 0.14
C LYS A 3 -9.39 3.10 1.41
N ALA A 4 -8.10 2.79 1.46
CA ALA A 4 -7.19 3.27 2.49
C ALA A 4 -5.86 3.63 1.85
N MET A 5 -5.11 4.51 2.48
CA MET A 5 -3.82 4.96 1.99
C MET A 5 -2.84 5.18 3.13
N ILE A 6 -1.59 4.81 2.89
CA ILE A 6 -0.47 5.16 3.75
C ILE A 6 0.54 5.93 2.91
N ARG A 7 1.02 7.06 3.41
CA ARG A 7 2.13 7.80 2.82
C ARG A 7 3.34 7.69 3.72
N LEU A 8 4.47 7.34 3.14
CA LEU A 8 5.68 7.08 3.90
C LEU A 8 6.92 7.50 3.10
N ARG A 9 7.89 8.11 3.79
CA ARG A 9 9.20 8.36 3.22
C ARG A 9 10.08 7.13 3.39
N MET A 10 10.69 6.67 2.31
CA MET A 10 11.65 5.56 2.38
C MET A 10 12.94 6.03 3.07
N SER A 11 13.36 5.27 4.07
CA SER A 11 14.59 5.55 4.82
C SER A 11 15.78 4.81 4.21
N LEU A 12 16.99 5.15 4.67
CA LEU A 12 18.18 4.36 4.33
C LEU A 12 18.07 2.92 4.84
N ALA A 13 17.36 2.70 5.96
CA ALA A 13 17.14 1.35 6.47
C ALA A 13 16.23 0.53 5.56
N ASP A 14 15.37 1.17 4.76
CA ASP A 14 14.55 0.49 3.76
C ASP A 14 15.35 0.12 2.52
N ALA A 15 16.48 0.76 2.28
CA ALA A 15 17.32 0.53 1.11
C ALA A 15 18.18 -0.73 1.34
N HIS A 16 17.62 -1.86 0.97
CA HIS A 16 18.20 -3.18 1.21
C HIS A 16 19.32 -3.53 0.22
N TYR A 17 19.29 -2.97 -0.97
CA TYR A 17 20.25 -3.21 -2.03
C TYR A 17 21.26 -2.06 -2.18
N GLY A 18 22.31 -2.29 -2.94
CA GLY A 18 23.29 -1.26 -3.27
C GLY A 18 22.67 -0.09 -4.02
N GLY A 19 23.32 1.07 -3.98
CA GLY A 19 22.82 2.28 -4.65
C GLY A 19 21.57 2.87 -4.01
N GLU A 20 21.34 2.58 -2.73
CA GLU A 20 20.18 3.06 -1.97
C GLU A 20 18.85 2.53 -2.53
N LEU A 21 18.87 1.41 -3.25
CA LEU A 21 17.69 0.78 -3.83
C LEU A 21 16.88 0.05 -2.76
N VAL A 22 15.60 0.35 -2.71
CA VAL A 22 14.62 -0.32 -1.83
C VAL A 22 14.10 -1.56 -2.55
N ASP A 23 14.05 -2.69 -1.86
CA ASP A 23 13.52 -3.92 -2.47
C ASP A 23 11.98 -3.87 -2.62
N GLY A 24 11.47 -4.63 -3.58
CA GLY A 24 10.03 -4.66 -3.85
C GLY A 24 9.21 -5.19 -2.68
N ALA A 25 9.80 -6.05 -1.84
CA ALA A 25 9.12 -6.60 -0.67
C ALA A 25 8.64 -5.51 0.29
N ARG A 26 9.32 -4.36 0.33
CA ARG A 26 8.90 -3.23 1.15
C ARG A 26 7.52 -2.70 0.71
N MET A 27 7.25 -2.70 -0.59
CA MET A 27 5.93 -2.31 -1.11
C MET A 27 4.85 -3.27 -0.64
N LEU A 28 5.16 -4.57 -0.60
CA LEU A 28 4.22 -5.58 -0.11
C LEU A 28 3.95 -5.43 1.38
N GLN A 29 4.93 -5.00 2.18
CA GLN A 29 4.70 -4.68 3.59
C GLN A 29 3.71 -3.52 3.73
N LEU A 30 3.85 -2.47 2.91
CA LEU A 30 2.92 -1.35 2.91
C LEU A 30 1.51 -1.81 2.53
N PHE A 31 1.39 -2.67 1.53
CA PHE A 31 0.09 -3.23 1.15
C PHE A 31 -0.52 -4.05 2.28
N GLY A 32 0.30 -4.76 3.05
CA GLY A 32 -0.16 -5.48 4.24
C GLY A 32 -0.77 -4.53 5.27
N ASP A 33 -0.11 -3.41 5.53
CA ASP A 33 -0.63 -2.41 6.48
C ASP A 33 -1.91 -1.76 5.96
N VAL A 34 -1.98 -1.44 4.67
CA VAL A 34 -3.20 -0.90 4.04
C VAL A 34 -4.34 -1.91 4.13
N ALA A 35 -4.06 -3.19 3.82
CA ALA A 35 -5.05 -4.26 3.91
C ALA A 35 -5.59 -4.41 5.33
N THR A 36 -4.70 -4.37 6.32
CA THR A 36 -5.08 -4.46 7.73
C THR A 36 -6.00 -3.31 8.13
N GLU A 37 -5.67 -2.08 7.73
CA GLU A 37 -6.54 -0.93 8.00
C GLU A 37 -7.92 -1.14 7.37
N LEU A 38 -7.98 -1.58 6.13
CA LEU A 38 -9.25 -1.85 5.44
C LEU A 38 -10.08 -2.89 6.20
N LEU A 39 -9.46 -3.97 6.67
CA LEU A 39 -10.15 -5.01 7.43
C LEU A 39 -10.65 -4.51 8.77
N ILE A 40 -9.86 -3.73 9.48
CA ILE A 40 -10.28 -3.15 10.76
C ILE A 40 -11.50 -2.25 10.56
N ARG A 41 -11.45 -1.40 9.56
CA ARG A 41 -12.57 -0.49 9.26
C ARG A 41 -13.82 -1.23 8.78
N SER A 42 -13.62 -2.26 7.97
CA SER A 42 -14.71 -3.06 7.40
C SER A 42 -15.34 -4.01 8.40
N ASP A 43 -14.53 -4.75 9.14
CA ASP A 43 -14.97 -5.88 9.95
C ASP A 43 -14.66 -5.75 11.44
N GLY A 44 -13.92 -4.71 11.84
CA GLY A 44 -13.53 -4.53 13.23
C GLY A 44 -12.51 -5.54 13.71
N ASP A 45 -11.79 -6.17 12.80
CA ASP A 45 -10.80 -7.20 13.07
C ASP A 45 -9.68 -7.10 12.04
N GLU A 46 -8.44 -7.30 12.47
CA GLU A 46 -7.30 -7.17 11.56
C GLU A 46 -7.22 -8.28 10.51
N GLY A 47 -7.89 -9.39 10.75
CA GLY A 47 -7.90 -10.53 9.84
C GLY A 47 -6.50 -11.06 9.53
N LEU A 48 -6.39 -11.73 8.39
CA LEU A 48 -5.13 -12.27 7.89
C LEU A 48 -5.02 -12.05 6.39
N PHE A 49 -3.83 -11.74 5.93
CA PHE A 49 -3.54 -11.68 4.49
C PHE A 49 -3.26 -13.10 4.02
N ALA A 50 -4.18 -13.69 3.23
CA ALA A 50 -4.05 -15.07 2.82
C ALA A 50 -3.06 -15.26 1.67
N GLY A 51 -3.03 -14.34 0.71
CA GLY A 51 -2.09 -14.45 -0.39
C GLY A 51 -2.30 -13.39 -1.46
N TYR A 52 -1.28 -13.21 -2.29
CA TYR A 52 -1.34 -12.38 -3.49
C TYR A 52 -1.65 -13.25 -4.69
N GLU A 53 -2.54 -12.81 -5.58
CA GLU A 53 -2.76 -13.46 -6.86
C GLU A 53 -1.80 -12.94 -7.92
N LYS A 54 -1.49 -11.62 -7.86
CA LYS A 54 -0.63 -10.97 -8.83
C LYS A 54 0.18 -9.87 -8.18
N ILE A 55 1.44 -9.76 -8.56
CA ILE A 55 2.36 -8.71 -8.12
C ILE A 55 3.13 -8.24 -9.34
N GLU A 56 3.19 -6.92 -9.54
CA GLU A 56 3.96 -6.31 -10.62
C GLU A 56 4.87 -5.22 -10.04
N PHE A 57 6.17 -5.36 -10.24
CA PHE A 57 7.15 -4.33 -9.91
C PHE A 57 7.43 -3.52 -11.15
N LEU A 58 7.04 -2.26 -11.17
CA LEU A 58 6.98 -1.45 -12.39
C LEU A 58 8.06 -0.39 -12.48
N ALA A 59 8.61 0.05 -11.36
CA ALA A 59 9.67 1.06 -11.32
C ALA A 59 10.47 0.95 -10.03
N PRO A 60 11.74 1.36 -10.02
CA PRO A 60 12.57 1.29 -8.84
C PRO A 60 12.18 2.34 -7.80
N VAL A 61 12.42 2.01 -6.53
CA VAL A 61 12.22 2.90 -5.38
C VAL A 61 13.55 3.06 -4.66
N TYR A 62 13.86 4.27 -4.25
CA TYR A 62 15.12 4.59 -3.57
C TYR A 62 14.86 5.25 -2.23
N ALA A 63 15.87 5.19 -1.35
CA ALA A 63 15.83 5.93 -0.08
C ALA A 63 15.58 7.41 -0.36
N GLY A 64 14.70 8.01 0.41
CA GLY A 64 14.28 9.40 0.22
C GLY A 64 13.04 9.57 -0.63
N ASP A 65 12.63 8.58 -1.40
CA ASP A 65 11.37 8.64 -2.15
C ASP A 65 10.20 8.64 -1.18
N TYR A 66 9.18 9.46 -1.47
CA TYR A 66 7.90 9.39 -0.77
C TYR A 66 6.96 8.51 -1.57
N ILE A 67 6.40 7.51 -0.89
CA ILE A 67 5.52 6.51 -1.49
C ILE A 67 4.13 6.65 -0.89
N GLU A 68 3.12 6.62 -1.77
CA GLU A 68 1.72 6.46 -1.37
C GLU A 68 1.29 5.05 -1.75
N ALA A 69 0.92 4.26 -0.75
CA ALA A 69 0.36 2.93 -0.95
C ALA A 69 -1.14 3.00 -0.75
N ILE A 70 -1.90 2.66 -1.79
CA ILE A 70 -3.36 2.75 -1.80
C ILE A 70 -3.91 1.35 -2.00
N GLY A 71 -4.97 1.03 -1.27
CA GLY A 71 -5.69 -0.21 -1.46
C GLY A 71 -7.19 -0.01 -1.42
N GLU A 72 -7.90 -0.92 -2.05
CA GLU A 72 -9.36 -0.96 -1.99
C GLU A 72 -9.86 -2.39 -1.93
N ILE A 73 -10.98 -2.58 -1.24
CA ILE A 73 -11.69 -3.86 -1.27
C ILE A 73 -12.53 -3.89 -2.52
N THR A 74 -12.32 -4.92 -3.35
CA THR A 74 -13.03 -5.07 -4.62
C THR A 74 -14.16 -6.08 -4.54
N HIS A 75 -14.13 -6.99 -3.57
CA HIS A 75 -15.15 -8.02 -3.42
C HIS A 75 -15.20 -8.58 -2.00
N TYR A 76 -16.40 -8.76 -1.48
CA TYR A 76 -16.67 -9.40 -0.19
C TYR A 76 -17.23 -10.80 -0.42
N GLY A 77 -16.51 -11.84 0.04
CA GLY A 77 -17.06 -13.17 0.19
C GLY A 77 -17.60 -13.39 1.61
N ASN A 78 -17.91 -14.62 1.96
CA ASN A 78 -18.37 -14.92 3.33
C ASN A 78 -17.30 -14.57 4.38
N SER A 79 -16.07 -14.93 4.14
CA SER A 79 -14.93 -14.60 5.00
C SER A 79 -13.79 -13.96 4.22
N SER A 80 -13.80 -13.99 2.90
CA SER A 80 -12.77 -13.44 2.06
C SER A 80 -13.04 -11.98 1.70
N ARG A 81 -11.97 -11.20 1.59
CA ARG A 81 -11.99 -9.82 1.12
C ARG A 81 -10.94 -9.70 0.04
N LYS A 82 -11.37 -9.58 -1.21
CA LYS A 82 -10.44 -9.37 -2.32
C LYS A 82 -10.07 -7.90 -2.38
N MET A 83 -8.80 -7.65 -2.63
CA MET A 83 -8.25 -6.30 -2.61
C MET A 83 -7.37 -6.04 -3.81
N ARG A 84 -7.27 -4.78 -4.17
CA ARG A 84 -6.37 -4.28 -5.20
C ARG A 84 -5.52 -3.18 -4.59
N PHE A 85 -4.22 -3.20 -4.89
CA PHE A 85 -3.22 -2.28 -4.33
C PHE A 85 -2.41 -1.61 -5.41
N GLU A 86 -2.00 -0.40 -5.12
CA GLU A 86 -1.09 0.37 -5.96
C GLU A 86 -0.18 1.22 -5.09
N ALA A 87 1.11 1.20 -5.40
CA ALA A 87 2.08 2.09 -4.76
C ALA A 87 2.59 3.09 -5.78
N ARG A 88 2.68 4.36 -5.39
CA ARG A 88 3.09 5.46 -6.24
C ARG A 88 4.19 6.26 -5.57
N LYS A 89 5.16 6.66 -6.38
CA LYS A 89 6.19 7.61 -5.99
C LYS A 89 5.68 9.03 -6.26
N VAL A 90 5.70 9.90 -5.26
CA VAL A 90 5.13 11.25 -5.36
C VAL A 90 6.16 12.36 -5.15
N ILE A 91 7.24 12.08 -4.43
CA ILE A 91 8.34 13.01 -4.19
C ILE A 91 9.63 12.21 -4.37
N VAL A 92 10.61 12.81 -5.03
CA VAL A 92 11.90 12.16 -5.30
C VAL A 92 13.06 13.07 -4.93
N PRO A 93 14.17 12.53 -4.40
CA PRO A 93 15.40 13.28 -4.25
C PRO A 93 15.98 13.70 -5.60
N ARG A 94 16.63 14.85 -5.62
CA ARG A 94 17.32 15.37 -6.79
C ARG A 94 18.78 15.62 -6.45
N LYS A 95 19.51 14.53 -6.22
CA LYS A 95 20.93 14.59 -5.82
C LYS A 95 21.82 15.12 -6.94
N ASP A 96 21.36 15.10 -8.17
CA ASP A 96 21.99 15.74 -9.30
C ASP A 96 22.07 17.27 -9.15
N ILE A 97 21.13 17.86 -8.40
CA ILE A 97 21.09 19.31 -8.14
C ILE A 97 21.91 19.62 -6.88
N SER A 98 21.61 18.94 -5.77
CA SER A 98 22.35 19.08 -4.51
C SER A 98 21.97 17.91 -3.59
N ASP A 99 22.71 17.75 -2.47
CA ASP A 99 22.46 16.65 -1.52
C ASP A 99 21.08 16.71 -0.88
N SER A 100 20.46 17.87 -0.81
CA SER A 100 19.18 18.06 -0.13
C SER A 100 18.03 18.46 -1.06
N ALA A 101 18.29 18.61 -2.36
CA ALA A 101 17.25 18.96 -3.32
C ALA A 101 16.28 17.78 -3.51
N ALA A 102 15.00 18.12 -3.67
CA ALA A 102 13.95 17.15 -3.92
C ALA A 102 12.81 17.80 -4.70
N ASP A 103 12.08 17.01 -5.48
CA ASP A 103 10.97 17.49 -6.28
C ASP A 103 9.68 16.75 -5.95
N VAL A 104 8.58 17.49 -5.90
CA VAL A 104 7.25 16.90 -5.98
C VAL A 104 6.98 16.62 -7.45
N LEU A 105 6.65 15.36 -7.77
CA LEU A 105 6.33 14.98 -9.14
C LEU A 105 4.97 15.56 -9.54
N GLU A 106 4.88 16.15 -10.73
CA GLU A 106 3.60 16.63 -11.28
C GLU A 106 2.63 15.47 -11.44
N GLU A 107 3.13 14.35 -11.96
CA GLU A 107 2.37 13.10 -12.02
C GLU A 107 3.09 12.04 -11.21
N SER A 108 2.38 11.42 -10.28
CA SER A 108 2.93 10.32 -9.51
C SER A 108 3.27 9.15 -10.42
N GLN A 109 4.35 8.45 -10.07
CA GLN A 109 4.80 7.28 -10.83
C GLN A 109 4.37 6.01 -10.11
N ILE A 110 3.66 5.12 -10.81
CA ILE A 110 3.29 3.82 -10.26
C ILE A 110 4.54 2.96 -10.20
N VAL A 111 4.85 2.46 -9.00
CA VAL A 111 6.05 1.64 -8.77
C VAL A 111 5.72 0.17 -8.55
N CYS A 112 4.51 -0.13 -8.06
CA CYS A 112 4.08 -1.50 -7.79
C CYS A 112 2.57 -1.59 -7.85
N ARG A 113 2.05 -2.71 -8.36
CA ARG A 113 0.64 -3.07 -8.31
C ARG A 113 0.51 -4.49 -7.81
N ALA A 114 -0.57 -4.76 -7.09
CA ALA A 114 -0.86 -6.11 -6.65
C ALA A 114 -2.35 -6.33 -6.47
N THR A 115 -2.76 -7.58 -6.54
CA THR A 115 -4.07 -8.04 -6.10
C THR A 115 -3.85 -9.15 -5.09
N GLY A 116 -4.74 -9.23 -4.10
CA GLY A 116 -4.62 -10.22 -3.06
C GLY A 116 -5.94 -10.51 -2.37
N THR A 117 -5.92 -11.49 -1.52
CA THR A 117 -7.09 -11.91 -0.76
C THR A 117 -6.75 -11.97 0.72
N CYS A 118 -7.57 -11.30 1.52
CA CYS A 118 -7.52 -11.35 2.97
C CYS A 118 -8.71 -12.14 3.49
N VAL A 119 -8.63 -12.59 4.74
CA VAL A 119 -9.68 -13.41 5.36
C VAL A 119 -9.97 -12.85 6.74
N VAL A 120 -11.26 -12.68 7.03
CA VAL A 120 -11.76 -12.44 8.39
C VAL A 120 -12.74 -13.58 8.70
N PRO A 121 -12.38 -14.53 9.57
CA PRO A 121 -13.29 -15.60 9.94
C PRO A 121 -14.64 -15.05 10.43
N LYS A 122 -15.72 -15.72 10.09
CA LYS A 122 -17.08 -15.25 10.44
C LYS A 122 -17.22 -14.94 11.93
N ALA A 123 -16.64 -15.77 12.79
CA ALA A 123 -16.72 -15.58 14.24
C ALA A 123 -16.04 -14.29 14.71
N LYS A 124 -15.15 -13.72 13.92
CA LYS A 124 -14.41 -12.49 14.26
C LYS A 124 -14.95 -11.24 13.57
N GLN A 125 -15.90 -11.38 12.68
CA GLN A 125 -16.53 -10.23 12.03
C GLN A 125 -17.41 -9.50 13.03
N ARG A 126 -17.18 -8.20 13.20
CA ARG A 126 -17.84 -7.39 14.23
C ARG A 126 -18.77 -6.34 13.67
N HIS A 127 -18.59 -5.93 12.41
CA HIS A 127 -19.39 -4.88 11.79
C HIS A 127 -20.30 -5.45 10.73
N SER A 128 -21.53 -4.98 10.71
CA SER A 128 -22.49 -5.30 9.65
C SER A 128 -22.39 -4.30 8.49
N THR A 129 -21.96 -3.07 8.78
CA THR A 129 -21.84 -2.02 7.77
C THR A 129 -20.43 -2.06 7.18
N ARG A 130 -20.38 -2.20 5.87
CA ARG A 130 -19.12 -2.28 5.17
C ARG A 130 -18.91 -1.01 4.37
N VAL A 131 -18.23 -0.13 4.94
CA VAL A 131 -17.24 0.72 4.34
C VAL A 131 -17.61 1.80 3.34
N SER A 132 -18.83 2.19 3.22
CA SER A 132 -19.19 3.35 2.40
C SER A 132 -18.70 4.67 3.01
N ASN A 133 -18.28 4.65 4.28
CA ASN A 133 -17.86 5.85 5.01
C ASN A 133 -16.34 6.00 5.12
N LEU A 134 -15.58 5.19 4.42
CA LEU A 134 -14.12 5.31 4.36
C LEU A 134 -13.68 6.23 3.23
N ALA A 135 -14.32 7.37 3.10
CA ALA A 135 -13.87 8.34 2.13
C ALA A 135 -12.51 8.89 2.57
N LEU A 136 -11.52 8.71 1.73
CA LEU A 136 -10.25 9.38 1.87
C LEU A 136 -10.18 10.44 0.79
N ASP A 137 -10.02 11.68 1.23
CA ASP A 137 -9.69 12.77 0.31
C ASP A 137 -8.21 12.67 -0.01
N ILE A 138 -7.94 11.97 -1.08
CA ILE A 138 -6.57 11.77 -1.53
C ILE A 138 -6.32 12.59 -2.78
#